data_df9e2fd688e65e764bf4f8a035c87ee7
#
_entry.id   df9e2fd688e65e764bf4f8a035c87ee7
#
_cell.length_a   1.000
_cell.length_b   1.000
_cell.length_c   1.000
_cell.angle_alpha   90.00
_cell.angle_beta   90.00
_cell.angle_gamma   90.00
#
_symmetry.space_group_name_H-M   'P 1'
#
loop_
_entity.id
_entity.type
_entity.pdbx_description
1 polymer ?
#
loop_
_entity_poly.entity_id
_entity_poly.type
_entity_poly.pdbx_seq_one_letter_code
_entity_poly.pdbx_strand_id
1 'polypeptide(L)'
;MPPESRNNGRDSLTLDSDLAEVQALHEFIEAFCERNGVAEQVRDHLTVALEELMVNAIVHGNCDPREEAIGIELRLAGDRVEITFSDTGKPFNPLTMPIPDVSQDVVRRPIGGLGIYFVRSLIPEIRYERRDGRNHLFMVKPVGPRVEPAREGGQHASRDADRAH
;
A
#
# COMPACT_ATOMS: atom_id res chain seq x y z
N MET A 1 -19.53 -5.07 -0.08
CA MET A 1 -18.36 -4.90 0.81
C MET A 1 -17.81 -6.26 1.14
N PRO A 2 -16.62 -6.60 0.66
CA PRO A 2 -15.95 -7.79 1.14
C PRO A 2 -15.60 -7.58 2.63
N PRO A 3 -15.66 -8.63 3.46
CA PRO A 3 -15.39 -8.50 4.88
C PRO A 3 -13.89 -8.19 5.11
N GLU A 4 -13.61 -7.03 5.71
CA GLU A 4 -12.30 -6.74 6.28
C GLU A 4 -12.05 -7.74 7.43
N SER A 5 -11.18 -8.69 7.20
CA SER A 5 -10.80 -9.63 8.24
C SER A 5 -9.72 -9.01 9.13
N ARG A 6 -10.11 -8.56 10.32
CA ARG A 6 -9.18 -8.09 11.36
C ARG A 6 -8.63 -9.30 12.11
N ASN A 7 -7.44 -9.73 11.77
CA ASN A 7 -6.77 -10.76 12.54
C ASN A 7 -5.35 -10.32 12.89
N ASN A 8 -5.09 -10.13 14.19
CA ASN A 8 -3.75 -9.93 14.76
C ASN A 8 -2.97 -8.68 14.28
N GLY A 9 -3.66 -7.53 14.11
CA GLY A 9 -3.02 -6.27 13.70
C GLY A 9 -2.66 -6.17 12.22
N ARG A 10 -3.24 -7.06 11.41
CA ARG A 10 -3.18 -7.04 9.94
C ARG A 10 -4.55 -6.67 9.39
N ASP A 11 -4.54 -5.80 8.41
CA ASP A 11 -5.70 -5.53 7.56
C ASP A 11 -5.50 -6.28 6.26
N SER A 12 -6.54 -6.93 5.75
CA SER A 12 -6.50 -7.68 4.51
C SER A 12 -7.67 -7.34 3.60
N LEU A 13 -7.39 -7.31 2.31
CA LEU A 13 -8.35 -7.08 1.23
C LEU A 13 -8.16 -8.14 0.16
N THR A 14 -9.25 -8.70 -0.33
CA THR A 14 -9.26 -9.62 -1.45
C THR A 14 -10.13 -9.04 -2.55
N LEU A 15 -9.63 -9.03 -3.78
CA LEU A 15 -10.27 -8.42 -4.95
C LEU A 15 -10.31 -9.39 -6.11
N ASP A 16 -11.30 -9.21 -6.95
CA ASP A 16 -11.38 -9.88 -8.24
C ASP A 16 -10.40 -9.27 -9.25
N SER A 17 -10.15 -9.96 -10.35
CA SER A 17 -9.30 -9.44 -11.44
C SER A 17 -10.11 -8.49 -12.33
N ASP A 18 -10.54 -7.37 -11.77
CA ASP A 18 -11.32 -6.34 -12.45
C ASP A 18 -10.82 -4.94 -12.09
N LEU A 19 -10.64 -4.08 -13.10
CA LEU A 19 -10.25 -2.67 -12.89
C LEU A 19 -11.29 -1.87 -12.10
N ALA A 20 -12.55 -2.31 -12.07
CA ALA A 20 -13.59 -1.70 -11.24
C ALA A 20 -13.28 -1.78 -9.73
N GLU A 21 -12.43 -2.74 -9.32
CA GLU A 21 -12.01 -2.93 -7.92
C GLU A 21 -10.94 -1.93 -7.46
N VAL A 22 -10.40 -1.09 -8.35
CA VAL A 22 -9.36 -0.08 -7.98
C VAL A 22 -9.87 0.88 -6.91
N GLN A 23 -11.16 1.26 -6.95
CA GLN A 23 -11.74 2.13 -5.94
C GLN A 23 -11.73 1.47 -4.55
N ALA A 24 -12.04 0.18 -4.46
CA ALA A 24 -12.00 -0.56 -3.19
C ALA A 24 -10.57 -0.66 -2.64
N LEU A 25 -9.57 -0.79 -3.51
CA LEU A 25 -8.15 -0.72 -3.11
C LEU A 25 -7.81 0.65 -2.49
N HIS A 26 -8.22 1.76 -3.11
CA HIS A 26 -7.94 3.10 -2.59
C HIS A 26 -8.59 3.33 -1.22
N GLU A 27 -9.86 2.95 -1.06
CA GLU A 27 -10.58 3.06 0.21
C GLU A 27 -9.95 2.23 1.31
N PHE A 28 -9.47 1.03 0.99
CA PHE A 28 -8.76 0.16 1.92
C PHE A 28 -7.45 0.78 2.42
N ILE A 29 -6.63 1.33 1.51
CA ILE A 29 -5.36 1.98 1.87
C ILE A 29 -5.62 3.23 2.71
N GLU A 30 -6.59 4.07 2.32
CA GLU A 30 -6.96 5.27 3.04
C GLU A 30 -7.39 4.94 4.47
N ALA A 31 -8.33 4.00 4.64
CA ALA A 31 -8.81 3.57 5.94
C ALA A 31 -7.70 2.98 6.83
N PHE A 32 -6.78 2.21 6.25
CA PHE A 32 -5.61 1.71 6.98
C PHE A 32 -4.71 2.85 7.45
N CYS A 33 -4.37 3.79 6.57
CA CYS A 33 -3.48 4.90 6.88
C CYS A 33 -4.08 5.84 7.94
N GLU A 34 -5.37 6.18 7.83
CA GLU A 34 -6.07 7.00 8.81
C GLU A 34 -6.07 6.36 10.20
N ARG A 35 -6.46 5.10 10.30
CA ARG A 35 -6.51 4.39 11.59
C ARG A 35 -5.15 4.28 12.27
N ASN A 36 -4.09 4.21 11.50
CA ASN A 36 -2.73 4.00 11.98
C ASN A 36 -1.90 5.28 12.08
N GLY A 37 -2.44 6.44 11.72
CA GLY A 37 -1.73 7.72 11.72
C GLY A 37 -0.54 7.74 10.75
N VAL A 38 -0.68 7.05 9.61
CA VAL A 38 0.35 7.04 8.55
C VAL A 38 0.27 8.34 7.77
N ALA A 39 1.42 8.98 7.53
CA ALA A 39 1.50 10.25 6.83
C ALA A 39 0.97 10.17 5.39
N GLU A 40 0.36 11.26 4.93
CA GLU A 40 -0.23 11.37 3.58
C GLU A 40 0.74 10.97 2.47
N GLN A 41 1.99 11.41 2.53
CA GLN A 41 3.00 11.06 1.55
C GLN A 41 3.22 9.54 1.46
N VAL A 42 3.22 8.84 2.59
CA VAL A 42 3.37 7.38 2.62
C VAL A 42 2.12 6.71 2.04
N ARG A 43 0.92 7.20 2.39
CA ARG A 43 -0.35 6.74 1.81
C ARG A 43 -0.31 6.84 0.29
N ASP A 44 0.10 7.99 -0.25
CA ASP A 44 0.17 8.22 -1.70
C ASP A 44 1.16 7.27 -2.38
N HIS A 45 2.31 7.03 -1.75
CA HIS A 45 3.27 6.03 -2.25
C HIS A 45 2.70 4.61 -2.25
N LEU A 46 1.96 4.21 -1.20
CA LEU A 46 1.30 2.92 -1.14
C LEU A 46 0.22 2.79 -2.22
N THR A 47 -0.57 3.84 -2.41
CA THR A 47 -1.63 3.87 -3.40
C THR A 47 -1.07 3.67 -4.81
N VAL A 48 -0.08 4.46 -5.20
CA VAL A 48 0.56 4.33 -6.52
C VAL A 48 1.17 2.94 -6.70
N ALA A 49 1.93 2.46 -5.73
CA ALA A 49 2.63 1.18 -5.86
C ALA A 49 1.65 -0.01 -5.96
N LEU A 50 0.61 -0.04 -5.12
CA LEU A 50 -0.36 -1.14 -5.12
C LEU A 50 -1.31 -1.09 -6.31
N GLU A 51 -1.69 0.10 -6.78
CA GLU A 51 -2.46 0.27 -8.01
C GLU A 51 -1.69 -0.22 -9.22
N GLU A 52 -0.42 0.12 -9.36
CA GLU A 52 0.43 -0.35 -10.46
C GLU A 52 0.59 -1.88 -10.47
N LEU A 53 0.76 -2.48 -9.29
CA LEU A 53 0.82 -3.93 -9.16
C LEU A 53 -0.51 -4.59 -9.55
N MET A 54 -1.63 -4.02 -9.10
CA MET A 54 -2.97 -4.51 -9.39
C MET A 54 -3.26 -4.41 -10.90
N VAL A 55 -3.03 -3.26 -11.51
CA VAL A 55 -3.22 -3.05 -12.96
C VAL A 55 -2.34 -4.02 -13.75
N ASN A 56 -1.08 -4.18 -13.34
CA ASN A 56 -0.17 -5.13 -13.99
C ASN A 56 -0.67 -6.58 -13.90
N ALA A 57 -1.19 -7.00 -12.74
CA ALA A 57 -1.75 -8.34 -12.57
C ALA A 57 -3.01 -8.55 -13.42
N ILE A 58 -3.89 -7.57 -13.49
CA ILE A 58 -5.15 -7.64 -14.26
C ILE A 58 -4.87 -7.64 -15.77
N VAL A 59 -4.07 -6.68 -16.24
CA VAL A 59 -3.87 -6.46 -17.68
C VAL A 59 -2.89 -7.46 -18.29
N HIS A 60 -1.84 -7.81 -17.56
CA HIS A 60 -0.74 -8.62 -18.08
C HIS A 60 -0.60 -9.99 -17.42
N GLY A 61 -1.14 -10.14 -16.22
CA GLY A 61 -1.00 -11.36 -15.42
C GLY A 61 -1.84 -12.52 -15.92
N ASN A 62 -2.90 -12.24 -16.67
CA ASN A 62 -3.87 -13.26 -17.08
C ASN A 62 -4.44 -14.02 -15.88
N CYS A 63 -4.80 -13.27 -14.83
CA CYS A 63 -5.48 -13.81 -13.65
C CYS A 63 -6.83 -14.42 -14.01
N ASP A 64 -7.24 -15.47 -13.31
CA ASP A 64 -8.60 -16.01 -13.45
C ASP A 64 -9.61 -14.95 -12.97
N PRO A 65 -10.56 -14.50 -13.82
CA PRO A 65 -11.50 -13.45 -13.44
C PRO A 65 -12.54 -13.89 -12.40
N ARG A 66 -12.58 -15.17 -12.05
CA ARG A 66 -13.73 -15.74 -11.36
C ARG A 66 -13.70 -15.68 -9.85
N GLU A 67 -12.53 -15.50 -9.18
CA GLU A 67 -12.51 -15.46 -7.70
C GLU A 67 -11.20 -14.91 -7.14
N GLU A 68 -11.31 -13.96 -6.22
CA GLU A 68 -10.28 -13.56 -5.26
C GLU A 68 -8.83 -13.58 -5.82
N ALA A 69 -8.71 -13.10 -7.05
CA ALA A 69 -7.47 -13.22 -7.81
C ALA A 69 -6.33 -12.43 -7.18
N ILE A 70 -6.66 -11.33 -6.48
CA ILE A 70 -5.69 -10.41 -5.89
C ILE A 70 -5.89 -10.36 -4.38
N GLY A 71 -4.82 -10.54 -3.63
CA GLY A 71 -4.79 -10.43 -2.18
C GLY A 71 -3.82 -9.35 -1.73
N ILE A 72 -4.23 -8.53 -0.77
CA ILE A 72 -3.41 -7.45 -0.20
C ILE A 72 -3.50 -7.55 1.31
N GLU A 73 -2.36 -7.49 1.98
CA GLU A 73 -2.28 -7.38 3.44
C GLU A 73 -1.41 -6.19 3.80
N LEU A 74 -1.86 -5.40 4.76
CA LEU A 74 -1.13 -4.28 5.33
C LEU A 74 -0.97 -4.46 6.83
N ARG A 75 0.22 -4.19 7.35
CA ARG A 75 0.49 -4.20 8.79
C ARG A 75 1.42 -3.07 9.16
N LEU A 76 1.04 -2.26 10.14
CA LEU A 76 1.97 -1.31 10.74
C LEU A 76 2.81 -2.01 11.82
N ALA A 77 4.11 -2.06 11.63
CA ALA A 77 5.09 -2.67 12.52
C ALA A 77 6.15 -1.64 12.92
N GLY A 78 5.95 -0.98 14.06
CA GLY A 78 6.85 0.10 14.52
C GLY A 78 6.82 1.30 13.59
N ASP A 79 7.94 1.57 12.94
CA ASP A 79 8.18 2.69 12.03
C ASP A 79 8.05 2.32 10.54
N ARG A 80 7.39 1.19 10.23
CA ARG A 80 7.26 0.69 8.86
C ARG A 80 5.91 0.05 8.61
N VAL A 81 5.44 0.13 7.38
CA VAL A 81 4.33 -0.68 6.87
C VAL A 81 4.90 -1.89 6.16
N GLU A 82 4.50 -3.07 6.61
CA GLU A 82 4.73 -4.34 5.94
C GLU A 82 3.54 -4.62 5.02
N ILE A 83 3.82 -4.97 3.78
CA ILE A 83 2.84 -5.13 2.72
C ILE A 83 3.03 -6.50 2.09
N THR A 84 1.96 -7.25 1.93
CA THR A 84 1.94 -8.43 1.06
C THR A 84 0.95 -8.19 -0.06
N PHE A 85 1.42 -8.30 -1.29
CA PHE A 85 0.58 -8.32 -2.49
C PHE A 85 0.67 -9.70 -3.12
N SER A 86 -0.46 -10.30 -3.49
CA SER A 86 -0.47 -11.59 -4.18
C SER A 86 -1.47 -11.60 -5.31
N ASP A 87 -1.16 -12.35 -6.38
CA ASP A 87 -2.05 -12.55 -7.51
C ASP A 87 -1.97 -13.98 -8.08
N THR A 88 -3.03 -14.41 -8.74
CA THR A 88 -3.13 -15.73 -9.38
C THR A 88 -2.62 -15.75 -10.81
N GLY A 89 -2.02 -14.67 -11.27
CA GLY A 89 -1.54 -14.55 -12.64
C GLY A 89 -0.38 -15.50 -12.96
N LYS A 90 0.06 -15.44 -14.21
CA LYS A 90 1.26 -16.17 -14.63
C LYS A 90 2.48 -15.76 -13.81
N PRO A 91 3.49 -16.63 -13.67
CA PRO A 91 4.73 -16.28 -12.97
C PRO A 91 5.34 -14.99 -13.52
N PHE A 92 5.51 -14.01 -12.65
CA PHE A 92 6.08 -12.73 -13.00
C PHE A 92 6.83 -12.14 -11.81
N ASN A 93 8.14 -12.01 -11.94
CA ASN A 93 9.00 -11.37 -10.95
C ASN A 93 9.34 -9.94 -11.41
N PRO A 94 8.73 -8.91 -10.83
CA PRO A 94 8.99 -7.52 -11.22
C PRO A 94 10.43 -7.07 -10.94
N LEU A 95 11.16 -7.77 -10.09
CA LEU A 95 12.54 -7.42 -9.75
C LEU A 95 13.52 -7.76 -10.86
N THR A 96 13.14 -8.66 -11.79
CA THR A 96 13.95 -9.01 -12.96
C THR A 96 13.74 -8.08 -14.15
N MET A 97 12.76 -7.17 -14.07
CA MET A 97 12.53 -6.19 -15.12
C MET A 97 13.69 -5.19 -15.20
N PRO A 98 14.19 -4.87 -16.42
CA PRO A 98 15.21 -3.85 -16.58
C PRO A 98 14.68 -2.50 -16.07
N ILE A 99 15.58 -1.71 -15.47
CA ILE A 99 15.26 -0.34 -15.07
C ILE A 99 15.16 0.50 -16.34
N PRO A 100 14.02 1.16 -16.61
CA PRO A 100 13.89 2.02 -17.78
C PRO A 100 14.91 3.16 -17.75
N ASP A 101 15.50 3.48 -18.89
CA ASP A 101 16.30 4.69 -19.02
C ASP A 101 15.37 5.92 -19.02
N VAL A 102 15.24 6.56 -17.87
CA VAL A 102 14.37 7.74 -17.67
C VAL A 102 14.95 9.01 -18.33
N SER A 103 16.18 8.96 -18.85
CA SER A 103 16.82 10.06 -19.58
C SER A 103 16.36 10.16 -21.03
N GLN A 104 15.73 9.11 -21.57
CA GLN A 104 15.24 9.12 -22.95
C GLN A 104 13.90 9.82 -23.07
N ASP A 105 13.69 10.51 -24.21
CA ASP A 105 12.42 11.15 -24.53
C ASP A 105 11.22 10.21 -24.42
N VAL A 106 10.13 10.71 -23.86
CA VAL A 106 8.87 9.96 -23.64
C VAL A 106 8.38 9.24 -24.89
N VAL A 107 8.67 9.79 -26.08
CA VAL A 107 8.27 9.23 -27.39
C VAL A 107 9.03 7.95 -27.74
N ARG A 108 10.19 7.69 -27.15
CA ARG A 108 11.03 6.51 -27.44
C ARG A 108 10.97 5.43 -26.38
N ARG A 109 10.19 5.64 -25.31
CA ARG A 109 10.06 4.63 -24.25
C ARG A 109 9.16 3.49 -24.71
N PRO A 110 9.54 2.22 -24.50
CA PRO A 110 8.63 1.11 -24.74
C PRO A 110 7.39 1.26 -23.83
N ILE A 111 6.22 1.02 -24.41
CA ILE A 111 4.95 1.00 -23.69
C ILE A 111 5.00 -0.14 -22.67
N GLY A 112 4.96 0.18 -21.38
CA GLY A 112 5.04 -0.77 -20.28
C GLY A 112 6.35 -0.70 -19.48
N GLY A 113 6.35 -1.20 -18.24
CA GLY A 113 7.53 -1.20 -17.35
C GLY A 113 7.69 0.05 -16.49
N LEU A 114 7.04 1.16 -16.81
CA LEU A 114 7.13 2.38 -16.01
C LEU A 114 6.42 2.19 -14.64
N GLY A 115 5.30 1.47 -14.60
CA GLY A 115 4.60 1.16 -13.37
C GLY A 115 5.46 0.36 -12.39
N ILE A 116 6.14 -0.70 -12.86
CA ILE A 116 7.07 -1.48 -12.04
C ILE A 116 8.27 -0.64 -11.59
N TYR A 117 8.74 0.27 -12.44
CA TYR A 117 9.77 1.24 -12.06
C TYR A 117 9.32 2.11 -10.87
N PHE A 118 8.08 2.63 -10.89
CA PHE A 118 7.53 3.38 -9.76
C PHE A 118 7.42 2.52 -8.50
N VAL A 119 6.92 1.30 -8.60
CA VAL A 119 6.88 0.39 -7.45
C VAL A 119 8.26 0.25 -6.81
N ARG A 120 9.30 -0.02 -7.62
CA ARG A 120 10.68 -0.17 -7.14
C ARG A 120 11.30 1.13 -6.60
N SER A 121 10.86 2.27 -7.10
CA SER A 121 11.33 3.58 -6.64
C SER A 121 10.67 4.02 -5.34
N LEU A 122 9.39 3.67 -5.13
CA LEU A 122 8.61 4.10 -3.98
C LEU A 122 8.73 3.14 -2.79
N ILE A 123 8.99 1.87 -3.05
CA ILE A 123 9.11 0.82 -2.05
C ILE A 123 10.55 0.31 -2.02
N PRO A 124 11.34 0.62 -0.98
CA PRO A 124 12.78 0.34 -0.96
C PRO A 124 13.11 -1.14 -0.76
N GLU A 125 12.26 -1.90 -0.11
CA GLU A 125 12.47 -3.33 0.14
C GLU A 125 11.36 -4.14 -0.50
N ILE A 126 11.73 -4.99 -1.47
CA ILE A 126 10.79 -5.87 -2.17
C ILE A 126 11.42 -7.25 -2.32
N ARG A 127 10.66 -8.29 -1.99
CA ARG A 127 11.01 -9.68 -2.22
C ARG A 127 9.89 -10.39 -2.97
N TYR A 128 10.23 -11.17 -3.96
CA TYR A 128 9.31 -11.98 -4.75
C TYR A 128 9.41 -13.46 -4.39
N GLU A 129 8.28 -14.12 -4.35
CA GLU A 129 8.17 -15.57 -4.23
C GLU A 129 6.99 -16.09 -5.05
N ARG A 130 7.18 -17.21 -5.75
CA ARG A 130 6.08 -17.97 -6.36
C ARG A 130 5.76 -19.17 -5.48
N ARG A 131 4.55 -19.21 -4.95
CA ARG A 131 4.09 -20.28 -4.08
C ARG A 131 2.60 -20.57 -4.30
N ASP A 132 2.23 -21.86 -4.29
CA ASP A 132 0.84 -22.32 -4.38
C ASP A 132 0.06 -21.73 -5.58
N GLY A 133 0.73 -21.60 -6.73
CA GLY A 133 0.11 -21.05 -7.94
C GLY A 133 -0.08 -19.53 -7.94
N ARG A 134 0.41 -18.81 -6.92
CA ARG A 134 0.30 -17.36 -6.80
C ARG A 134 1.68 -16.68 -6.82
N ASN A 135 1.73 -15.50 -7.40
CA ASN A 135 2.83 -14.55 -7.17
C ASN A 135 2.65 -13.92 -5.80
N HIS A 136 3.72 -13.76 -5.07
CA HIS A 136 3.75 -13.03 -3.79
C HIS A 136 4.87 -11.99 -3.84
N LEU A 137 4.52 -10.75 -3.51
CA LEU A 137 5.45 -9.67 -3.26
C LEU A 137 5.36 -9.27 -1.80
N PHE A 138 6.47 -9.40 -1.10
CA PHE A 138 6.63 -8.93 0.27
C PHE A 138 7.42 -7.63 0.22
N MET A 139 6.84 -6.59 0.78
CA MET A 139 7.33 -5.22 0.65
C MET A 139 7.38 -4.54 2.01
N VAL A 140 8.32 -3.62 2.17
CA VAL A 140 8.45 -2.79 3.38
C VAL A 140 8.58 -1.34 2.98
N LYS A 141 7.71 -0.51 3.56
CA LYS A 141 7.72 0.94 3.39
C LYS A 141 7.96 1.61 4.74
N PRO A 142 9.10 2.30 4.97
CA PRO A 142 9.30 3.13 6.13
C PRO A 142 8.26 4.27 6.20
N VAL A 143 7.72 4.53 7.39
CA VAL A 143 6.74 5.61 7.61
C VAL A 143 7.33 6.83 8.31
N GLY A 144 8.61 6.75 8.71
CA GLY A 144 9.24 7.81 9.49
C GLY A 144 8.79 7.83 10.95
N PRO A 145 9.34 8.74 11.77
CA PRO A 145 8.91 8.89 13.14
C PRO A 145 7.45 9.33 13.18
N ARG A 146 6.66 8.69 14.04
CA ARG A 146 5.26 9.09 14.28
C ARG A 146 5.24 10.50 14.86
N VAL A 147 4.50 11.39 14.22
CA VAL A 147 4.09 12.63 14.86
C VAL A 147 2.94 12.26 15.80
N GLU A 148 3.21 12.16 17.10
CA GLU A 148 2.12 12.04 18.06
C GLU A 148 1.20 13.26 17.91
N PRO A 149 -0.12 13.06 17.85
CA PRO A 149 -1.04 14.20 17.86
C PRO A 149 -0.75 15.02 19.11
N ALA A 150 -0.60 16.32 18.93
CA ALA A 150 -0.37 17.25 20.05
C ALA A 150 -1.46 16.98 21.09
N ARG A 151 -1.05 16.58 22.31
CA ARG A 151 -1.97 16.49 23.44
C ARG A 151 -2.54 17.88 23.61
N GLU A 152 -3.83 18.04 23.38
CA GLU A 152 -4.53 19.27 23.73
C GLU A 152 -4.24 19.55 25.19
N GLY A 153 -3.52 20.63 25.43
CA GLY A 153 -3.11 21.05 26.76
C GLY A 153 -4.36 21.29 27.59
N GLY A 154 -4.52 20.48 28.63
CA GLY A 154 -5.55 20.69 29.62
C GLY A 154 -5.46 22.13 30.16
N GLN A 155 -6.50 22.89 29.92
CA GLN A 155 -6.70 24.17 30.54
C GLN A 155 -6.79 23.96 32.05
N HIS A 156 -5.73 24.27 32.74
CA HIS A 156 -5.76 24.47 34.18
C HIS A 156 -6.49 25.80 34.45
N ALA A 157 -7.76 25.71 34.74
CA ALA A 157 -8.51 26.80 35.32
C ALA A 157 -8.01 27.01 36.75
N SER A 158 -7.12 27.97 36.93
CA SER A 158 -6.81 28.53 38.24
C SER A 158 -8.02 29.35 38.69
N ARG A 159 -8.79 28.76 39.58
CA ARG A 159 -9.68 29.53 40.44
C ARG A 159 -8.86 30.04 41.63
N ASP A 160 -8.39 31.23 41.54
CA ASP A 160 -8.03 31.97 42.72
C ASP A 160 -9.24 32.73 43.23
N ALA A 161 -9.67 32.29 44.35
CA ALA A 161 -10.70 32.94 45.17
C ALA A 161 -10.07 34.14 45.80
N ASP A 162 -10.50 35.30 45.39
CA ASP A 162 -10.31 36.51 46.17
C ASP A 162 -11.19 36.48 47.39
N ARG A 163 -10.55 36.57 48.55
CA ARG A 163 -11.17 36.77 49.83
C ARG A 163 -10.34 37.75 50.62
N ALA A 164 -10.89 38.87 50.89
CA ALA A 164 -10.85 39.54 52.18
C ALA A 164 -10.74 41.07 52.10
N HIS A 165 -11.68 41.62 52.70
CA HIS A 165 -11.80 42.88 53.48
C HIS A 165 -11.83 44.18 52.69
#